data_50034fc0a9ee28a49f57843883d6c638
#
_entry.id   50034fc0a9ee28a49f57843883d6c638
#
_cell.length_a   1.000
_cell.length_b   1.000
_cell.length_c   1.000
_cell.angle_alpha   90.00
_cell.angle_beta   90.00
_cell.angle_gamma   90.00
#
_symmetry.space_group_name_H-M   'P 1'
#
loop_
_entity.id
_entity.type
_entity.pdbx_description
1 polymer ?
#
loop_
_entity_poly.entity_id
_entity_poly.type
_entity_poly.pdbx_seq_one_letter_code
_entity_poly.pdbx_strand_id
1 'polypeptide(L)'
;MRPIRSLTLACVVVMAALVSTVARPARAASAAELSRDSGAQLNKLYSGQPSAKVLGEKAKGILVFPAMVKAGFMFGGQIGEGALRKNGRVVAYYNSVAASYGFQAGVQKFGYALFFMSDSALDQLDSTHGFEVGVGPSLVVVDEGIGKSITSNTITSDVYAFIFDQKGLMAGVGIQGSKITRIKK
;
A
#
# COMPACT_ATOMS: atom_id res chain seq x y z
N MET A 1 45.08 37.32 -8.15
CA MET A 1 43.65 36.92 -8.36
C MET A 1 43.57 35.54 -8.98
N ARG A 2 43.58 34.54 -8.18
CA ARG A 2 43.31 33.09 -8.43
C ARG A 2 43.17 32.50 -7.03
N PRO A 3 42.14 31.74 -6.60
CA PRO A 3 41.69 30.48 -7.13
C PRO A 3 40.20 30.16 -6.82
N ILE A 4 39.25 30.79 -7.44
CA ILE A 4 37.82 30.48 -7.15
C ILE A 4 37.27 29.37 -8.09
N ARG A 5 37.92 29.12 -9.23
CA ARG A 5 37.45 28.15 -10.22
C ARG A 5 37.70 26.66 -9.86
N SER A 6 38.65 26.37 -8.99
CA SER A 6 38.97 24.98 -8.60
C SER A 6 38.07 24.45 -7.49
N LEU A 7 37.51 25.32 -6.64
CA LEU A 7 36.65 24.90 -5.51
C LEU A 7 35.26 24.49 -5.97
N THR A 8 34.70 25.20 -7.00
CA THR A 8 33.37 24.87 -7.55
C THR A 8 33.37 23.57 -8.33
N LEU A 9 34.46 23.23 -9.02
CA LEU A 9 34.57 21.96 -9.74
C LEU A 9 34.64 20.75 -8.81
N ALA A 10 35.35 20.90 -7.69
CA ALA A 10 35.47 19.83 -6.68
C ALA A 10 34.13 19.55 -5.99
N CYS A 11 33.31 20.54 -5.68
CA CYS A 11 31.98 20.35 -5.07
C CYS A 11 30.98 19.66 -6.02
N VAL A 12 31.03 19.93 -7.32
CA VAL A 12 30.15 19.29 -8.31
C VAL A 12 30.51 17.83 -8.51
N VAL A 13 31.82 17.49 -8.50
CA VAL A 13 32.27 16.08 -8.63
C VAL A 13 31.94 15.27 -7.38
N VAL A 14 32.03 15.83 -6.18
CA VAL A 14 31.68 15.17 -4.92
C VAL A 14 30.17 14.94 -4.84
N MET A 15 29.33 15.88 -5.28
CA MET A 15 27.88 15.69 -5.33
C MET A 15 27.47 14.64 -6.36
N ALA A 16 28.11 14.56 -7.51
CA ALA A 16 27.85 13.52 -8.53
C ALA A 16 28.26 12.12 -8.05
N ALA A 17 29.32 11.98 -7.26
CA ALA A 17 29.77 10.71 -6.70
C ALA A 17 28.83 10.19 -5.57
N LEU A 18 28.18 11.06 -4.81
CA LEU A 18 27.23 10.69 -3.75
C LEU A 18 25.88 10.19 -4.29
N VAL A 19 25.50 10.57 -5.51
CA VAL A 19 24.25 10.12 -6.14
C VAL A 19 24.39 8.72 -6.76
N SER A 20 25.61 8.27 -7.04
CA SER A 20 25.86 6.99 -7.74
C SER A 20 25.73 5.74 -6.85
N THR A 21 25.57 5.86 -5.53
CA THR A 21 25.69 4.71 -4.61
C THR A 21 24.36 4.08 -4.15
N VAL A 22 23.20 4.53 -4.60
CA VAL A 22 21.91 4.04 -4.04
C VAL A 22 20.86 3.59 -5.07
N ALA A 23 21.18 3.57 -6.33
CA ALA A 23 20.24 3.01 -7.32
C ALA A 23 20.38 1.48 -7.38
N ARG A 24 19.99 0.76 -6.32
CA ARG A 24 19.57 -0.63 -6.50
C ARG A 24 18.31 -0.61 -7.35
N PRO A 25 18.28 -1.29 -8.52
CA PRO A 25 17.04 -1.41 -9.28
C PRO A 25 15.97 -1.98 -8.34
N ALA A 26 14.83 -1.30 -8.25
CA ALA A 26 13.68 -1.80 -7.52
C ALA A 26 13.23 -3.10 -8.20
N ARG A 27 13.75 -4.22 -7.74
CA ARG A 27 13.35 -5.55 -8.23
C ARG A 27 11.96 -5.82 -7.69
N ALA A 28 11.03 -6.17 -8.56
CA ALA A 28 9.72 -6.67 -8.16
C ALA A 28 9.90 -7.85 -7.19
N ALA A 29 9.17 -7.87 -6.08
CA ALA A 29 9.25 -8.94 -5.10
C ALA A 29 8.87 -10.28 -5.75
N SER A 30 9.57 -11.36 -5.41
CA SER A 30 9.19 -12.70 -5.84
C SER A 30 7.86 -13.12 -5.19
N ALA A 31 7.19 -14.13 -5.76
CA ALA A 31 5.97 -14.70 -5.18
C ALA A 31 6.18 -15.14 -3.72
N ALA A 32 7.32 -15.78 -3.43
CA ALA A 32 7.64 -16.27 -2.09
C ALA A 32 7.86 -15.12 -1.09
N GLU A 33 8.59 -14.08 -1.49
CA GLU A 33 8.81 -12.88 -0.67
C GLU A 33 7.49 -12.17 -0.39
N LEU A 34 6.68 -11.93 -1.42
CA LEU A 34 5.40 -11.24 -1.28
C LEU A 34 4.41 -12.04 -0.42
N SER A 35 4.40 -13.38 -0.55
CA SER A 35 3.58 -14.27 0.29
C SER A 35 4.01 -14.20 1.77
N ARG A 36 5.30 -14.26 2.05
CA ARG A 36 5.86 -14.17 3.40
C ARG A 36 5.56 -12.80 4.01
N ASP A 37 5.89 -11.73 3.29
CA ASP A 37 5.80 -10.36 3.80
C ASP A 37 4.34 -9.92 4.01
N SER A 38 3.42 -10.33 3.11
CA SER A 38 1.98 -10.09 3.31
C SER A 38 1.44 -10.81 4.55
N GLY A 39 1.91 -12.03 4.83
CA GLY A 39 1.54 -12.76 6.05
C GLY A 39 2.08 -12.10 7.31
N ALA A 40 3.35 -11.71 7.31
CA ALA A 40 3.97 -11.02 8.44
C ALA A 40 3.27 -9.69 8.75
N GLN A 41 2.95 -8.91 7.74
CA GLN A 41 2.26 -7.63 7.90
C GLN A 41 0.81 -7.79 8.36
N LEU A 42 0.09 -8.82 7.88
CA LEU A 42 -1.25 -9.13 8.36
C LEU A 42 -1.25 -9.53 9.85
N ASN A 43 -0.30 -10.36 10.28
CA ASN A 43 -0.15 -10.72 11.69
C ASN A 43 0.17 -9.50 12.56
N LYS A 44 1.02 -8.60 12.08
CA LYS A 44 1.33 -7.34 12.78
C LYS A 44 0.07 -6.46 12.90
N LEU A 45 -0.73 -6.36 11.84
CA LEU A 45 -1.99 -5.63 11.85
C LEU A 45 -2.95 -6.21 12.90
N TYR A 46 -3.11 -7.54 12.94
CA TYR A 46 -3.96 -8.21 13.93
C TYR A 46 -3.51 -7.99 15.38
N SER A 47 -2.19 -7.93 15.61
CA SER A 47 -1.64 -7.67 16.94
C SER A 47 -1.84 -6.21 17.38
N GLY A 48 -1.83 -5.28 16.43
CA GLY A 48 -1.98 -3.84 16.72
C GLY A 48 -3.42 -3.33 16.70
N GLN A 49 -4.32 -4.04 15.99
CA GLN A 49 -5.71 -3.61 15.79
C GLN A 49 -6.69 -4.77 15.95
N PRO A 50 -7.36 -4.89 17.11
CA PRO A 50 -8.33 -5.96 17.38
C PRO A 50 -9.46 -6.04 16.34
N SER A 51 -9.94 -4.90 15.83
CA SER A 51 -10.96 -4.82 14.78
C SER A 51 -10.55 -5.53 13.48
N ALA A 52 -9.28 -5.46 13.11
CA ALA A 52 -8.76 -6.18 11.95
C ALA A 52 -8.88 -7.71 12.13
N LYS A 53 -8.68 -8.21 13.34
CA LYS A 53 -8.85 -9.64 13.66
C LYS A 53 -10.32 -10.06 13.53
N VAL A 54 -11.25 -9.27 14.10
CA VAL A 54 -12.70 -9.52 14.00
C VAL A 54 -13.14 -9.55 12.51
N LEU A 55 -12.66 -8.61 11.70
CA LEU A 55 -12.96 -8.58 10.27
C LEU A 55 -12.31 -9.78 9.54
N GLY A 56 -11.08 -10.13 9.91
CA GLY A 56 -10.34 -11.24 9.30
C GLY A 56 -11.00 -12.60 9.48
N GLU A 57 -11.68 -12.83 10.60
CA GLU A 57 -12.42 -14.06 10.88
C GLU A 57 -13.66 -14.23 9.99
N LYS A 58 -14.20 -13.13 9.45
CA LYS A 58 -15.42 -13.10 8.60
C LYS A 58 -15.14 -12.83 7.13
N ALA A 59 -13.96 -12.32 6.80
CA ALA A 59 -13.61 -11.94 5.43
C ALA A 59 -13.57 -13.15 4.49
N LYS A 60 -14.15 -13.00 3.31
CA LYS A 60 -14.07 -13.96 2.19
C LYS A 60 -12.68 -13.98 1.56
N GLY A 61 -11.97 -12.86 1.65
CA GLY A 61 -10.59 -12.72 1.21
C GLY A 61 -9.96 -11.45 1.80
N ILE A 62 -8.64 -11.48 1.95
CA ILE A 62 -7.87 -10.36 2.47
C ILE A 62 -6.72 -10.08 1.50
N LEU A 63 -6.74 -8.91 0.86
CA LEU A 63 -5.66 -8.46 -0.01
C LEU A 63 -4.72 -7.58 0.79
N VAL A 64 -3.48 -8.03 0.95
CA VAL A 64 -2.47 -7.33 1.76
C VAL A 64 -1.34 -6.86 0.87
N PHE A 65 -1.11 -5.56 0.88
CA PHE A 65 0.05 -4.88 0.32
C PHE A 65 1.04 -4.60 1.45
N PRO A 66 2.12 -5.38 1.59
CA PRO A 66 3.05 -5.26 2.72
C PRO A 66 3.84 -3.94 2.69
N ALA A 67 3.98 -3.35 1.51
CA ALA A 67 4.72 -2.12 1.32
C ALA A 67 4.18 -1.33 0.14
N MET A 68 3.34 -0.35 0.42
CA MET A 68 2.98 0.70 -0.53
C MET A 68 4.00 1.81 -0.44
N VAL A 69 4.41 2.35 -1.57
CA VAL A 69 5.27 3.53 -1.66
C VAL A 69 4.48 4.65 -2.32
N LYS A 70 4.39 5.78 -1.63
CA LYS A 70 3.84 7.03 -2.14
C LYS A 70 4.96 8.05 -2.25
N ALA A 71 5.13 8.64 -3.42
CA ALA A 71 6.12 9.69 -3.65
C ALA A 71 5.53 10.78 -4.53
N GLY A 72 5.96 12.04 -4.33
CA GLY A 72 5.51 13.13 -5.16
C GLY A 72 6.08 14.49 -4.75
N PHE A 73 6.00 15.41 -5.72
CA PHE A 73 6.19 16.84 -5.55
C PHE A 73 5.24 17.53 -6.54
N MET A 74 4.17 18.16 -6.06
CA MET A 74 3.04 18.70 -6.83
C MET A 74 2.23 17.64 -7.59
N PHE A 75 2.90 16.70 -8.27
CA PHE A 75 2.34 15.47 -8.81
C PHE A 75 2.93 14.30 -8.06
N GLY A 76 2.13 13.31 -7.75
CA GLY A 76 2.57 12.15 -7.01
C GLY A 76 1.98 10.86 -7.56
N GLY A 77 2.60 9.77 -7.15
CA GLY A 77 2.12 8.42 -7.43
C GLY A 77 2.24 7.53 -6.20
N GLN A 78 1.42 6.52 -6.20
CA GLN A 78 1.44 5.45 -5.21
C GLN A 78 1.50 4.13 -5.96
N ILE A 79 2.36 3.24 -5.51
CA ILE A 79 2.52 1.91 -6.09
C ILE A 79 2.82 0.88 -5.00
N GLY A 80 2.33 -0.34 -5.20
CA GLY A 80 2.68 -1.48 -4.36
C GLY A 80 2.17 -2.79 -4.93
N GLU A 81 2.80 -3.88 -4.51
CA GLU A 81 2.37 -5.24 -4.84
C GLU A 81 1.80 -5.91 -3.60
N GLY A 82 0.74 -6.70 -3.77
CA GLY A 82 0.01 -7.36 -2.71
C GLY A 82 -0.34 -8.80 -3.03
N ALA A 83 -0.67 -9.56 -1.99
CA ALA A 83 -1.12 -10.93 -2.07
C ALA A 83 -2.53 -11.08 -1.52
N LEU A 84 -3.42 -11.68 -2.29
CA LEU A 84 -4.75 -12.08 -1.86
C LEU A 84 -4.69 -13.39 -1.09
N ARG A 85 -5.21 -13.38 0.12
CA ARG A 85 -5.28 -14.54 1.00
C ARG A 85 -6.73 -14.96 1.19
N LYS A 86 -7.00 -16.25 0.98
CA LYS A 86 -8.27 -16.92 1.31
C LYS A 86 -7.96 -18.09 2.24
N ASN A 87 -8.64 -18.21 3.37
CA ASN A 87 -8.42 -19.28 4.35
C ASN A 87 -6.93 -19.45 4.73
N GLY A 88 -6.24 -18.32 4.95
CA GLY A 88 -4.82 -18.29 5.33
C GLY A 88 -3.83 -18.56 4.20
N ARG A 89 -4.26 -18.97 3.00
CA ARG A 89 -3.39 -19.30 1.85
C ARG A 89 -3.40 -18.16 0.82
N VAL A 90 -2.26 -17.90 0.19
CA VAL A 90 -2.17 -16.98 -0.95
C VAL A 90 -2.74 -17.67 -2.19
N VAL A 91 -3.68 -16.98 -2.85
CA VAL A 91 -4.38 -17.49 -4.05
C VAL A 91 -4.11 -16.65 -5.30
N ALA A 92 -3.70 -15.39 -5.14
CA ALA A 92 -3.39 -14.50 -6.26
C ALA A 92 -2.51 -13.33 -5.81
N TYR A 93 -1.93 -12.63 -6.79
CA TYR A 93 -1.11 -11.44 -6.58
C TYR A 93 -1.68 -10.27 -7.38
N TYR A 94 -1.52 -9.07 -6.82
CA TYR A 94 -2.06 -7.84 -7.40
C TYR A 94 -1.04 -6.72 -7.28
N ASN A 95 -1.09 -5.77 -8.20
CA ASN A 95 -0.48 -4.47 -8.02
C ASN A 95 -1.57 -3.42 -7.76
N SER A 96 -1.20 -2.36 -7.05
CA SER A 96 -2.02 -1.17 -6.87
C SER A 96 -1.25 0.03 -7.37
N VAL A 97 -1.90 0.85 -8.21
CA VAL A 97 -1.33 2.08 -8.76
C VAL A 97 -2.35 3.20 -8.58
N ALA A 98 -1.90 4.33 -8.04
CA ALA A 98 -2.69 5.55 -7.99
C ALA A 98 -1.84 6.74 -8.41
N ALA A 99 -2.47 7.70 -9.10
CA ALA A 99 -1.90 9.02 -9.34
C ALA A 99 -2.53 10.02 -8.37
N SER A 100 -1.75 10.96 -7.87
CA SER A 100 -2.24 12.05 -7.02
C SER A 100 -1.75 13.39 -7.54
N TYR A 101 -2.62 14.39 -7.39
CA TYR A 101 -2.31 15.79 -7.68
C TYR A 101 -2.53 16.59 -6.40
N GLY A 102 -1.57 17.46 -6.05
CA GLY A 102 -1.68 18.32 -4.87
C GLY A 102 -0.32 18.71 -4.29
N PHE A 103 -0.32 19.69 -3.40
CA PHE A 103 0.88 20.14 -2.68
C PHE A 103 1.32 19.06 -1.67
N GLN A 104 2.06 18.07 -2.16
CA GLN A 104 2.63 17.00 -1.35
C GLN A 104 4.08 16.82 -1.78
N ALA A 105 5.02 17.09 -0.88
CA ALA A 105 6.43 16.82 -1.13
C ALA A 105 6.90 15.71 -0.16
N GLY A 106 7.52 14.67 -0.70
CA GLY A 106 8.10 13.64 0.13
C GLY A 106 7.92 12.23 -0.39
N VAL A 107 8.39 11.30 0.43
CA VAL A 107 8.24 9.86 0.21
C VAL A 107 7.66 9.25 1.49
N GLN A 108 6.67 8.41 1.33
CA GLN A 108 6.06 7.66 2.42
C GLN A 108 5.96 6.17 2.05
N LYS A 109 6.18 5.32 3.04
CA LYS A 109 5.97 3.87 2.94
C LYS A 109 4.96 3.44 4.00
N PHE A 110 4.02 2.57 3.65
CA PHE A 110 2.98 2.09 4.55
C PHE A 110 2.47 0.71 4.13
N GLY A 111 1.86 -0.01 5.07
CA GLY A 111 1.08 -1.21 4.80
C GLY A 111 -0.36 -0.85 4.45
N TYR A 112 -0.98 -1.64 3.59
CA TYR A 112 -2.36 -1.48 3.19
C TYR A 112 -3.05 -2.83 3.10
N ALA A 113 -4.21 -2.98 3.71
CA ALA A 113 -4.97 -4.22 3.68
C ALA A 113 -6.44 -3.95 3.38
N LEU A 114 -7.02 -4.74 2.47
CA LEU A 114 -8.42 -4.73 2.11
C LEU A 114 -9.07 -6.06 2.54
N PHE A 115 -10.10 -5.96 3.37
CA PHE A 115 -10.89 -7.09 3.85
C PHE A 115 -12.19 -7.12 3.07
N PHE A 116 -12.37 -8.12 2.22
CA PHE A 116 -13.56 -8.32 1.41
C PHE A 116 -14.57 -9.17 2.20
N MET A 117 -15.71 -8.60 2.51
CA MET A 117 -16.72 -9.22 3.37
C MET A 117 -17.76 -10.01 2.58
N SER A 118 -17.96 -9.70 1.29
CA SER A 118 -18.88 -10.38 0.40
C SER A 118 -18.17 -11.05 -0.78
N ASP A 119 -18.76 -12.12 -1.31
CA ASP A 119 -18.24 -12.79 -2.50
C ASP A 119 -18.32 -11.88 -3.72
N SER A 120 -19.40 -11.08 -3.84
CA SER A 120 -19.56 -10.10 -4.92
C SER A 120 -18.46 -9.04 -4.95
N ALA A 121 -18.03 -8.52 -3.79
CA ALA A 121 -16.93 -7.57 -3.71
C ALA A 121 -15.59 -8.22 -4.08
N LEU A 122 -15.42 -9.49 -3.71
CA LEU A 122 -14.23 -10.25 -4.05
C LEU A 122 -14.15 -10.60 -5.54
N ASP A 123 -15.29 -10.91 -6.17
CA ASP A 123 -15.36 -11.20 -7.61
C ASP A 123 -15.03 -9.96 -8.45
N GLN A 124 -15.39 -8.76 -7.98
CA GLN A 124 -15.03 -7.51 -8.64
C GLN A 124 -13.51 -7.26 -8.68
N LEU A 125 -12.75 -7.82 -7.74
CA LEU A 125 -11.29 -7.73 -7.76
C LEU A 125 -10.67 -8.38 -9.00
N ASP A 126 -11.30 -9.44 -9.51
CA ASP A 126 -10.87 -10.17 -10.71
C ASP A 126 -11.55 -9.70 -12.01
N SER A 127 -12.29 -8.58 -11.97
CA SER A 127 -12.91 -8.02 -13.17
C SER A 127 -11.87 -7.64 -14.23
N THR A 128 -12.26 -7.68 -15.49
CA THR A 128 -11.36 -7.38 -16.64
C THR A 128 -10.79 -5.97 -16.63
N HIS A 129 -11.47 -5.03 -15.95
CA HIS A 129 -11.03 -3.63 -15.81
C HIS A 129 -10.22 -3.37 -14.55
N GLY A 130 -10.03 -4.40 -13.67
CA GLY A 130 -9.43 -4.27 -12.36
C GLY A 130 -10.42 -3.67 -11.34
N PHE A 131 -10.00 -3.66 -10.08
CA PHE A 131 -10.75 -3.09 -8.97
C PHE A 131 -10.33 -1.64 -8.74
N GLU A 132 -11.27 -0.70 -8.78
CA GLU A 132 -11.02 0.71 -8.47
C GLU A 132 -11.53 1.03 -7.07
N VAL A 133 -10.64 1.44 -6.20
CA VAL A 133 -10.99 1.86 -4.83
C VAL A 133 -11.85 3.13 -4.90
N GLY A 134 -13.04 3.06 -4.29
CA GLY A 134 -14.02 4.15 -4.31
C GLY A 134 -15.02 4.10 -5.47
N VAL A 135 -14.94 3.08 -6.33
CA VAL A 135 -15.93 2.81 -7.38
C VAL A 135 -16.46 1.38 -7.20
N GLY A 136 -17.77 1.22 -7.06
CA GLY A 136 -18.40 -0.10 -6.89
C GLY A 136 -18.75 -0.42 -5.44
N PRO A 137 -18.24 -1.51 -4.83
CA PRO A 137 -18.63 -1.94 -3.48
C PRO A 137 -18.39 -0.88 -2.43
N SER A 138 -19.22 -0.88 -1.40
CA SER A 138 -19.05 0.02 -0.25
C SER A 138 -17.71 -0.23 0.45
N LEU A 139 -16.92 0.83 0.62
CA LEU A 139 -15.59 0.76 1.23
C LEU A 139 -15.51 1.69 2.43
N VAL A 140 -15.08 1.15 3.56
CA VAL A 140 -14.82 1.89 4.80
C VAL A 140 -13.35 1.84 5.13
N VAL A 141 -12.73 3.01 5.29
CA VAL A 141 -11.37 3.14 5.84
C VAL A 141 -11.45 3.09 7.36
N VAL A 142 -10.81 2.09 7.93
CA VAL A 142 -10.82 1.89 9.38
C VAL A 142 -9.71 2.72 10.02
N ASP A 143 -10.10 3.74 10.75
CA ASP A 143 -9.26 4.48 11.69
C ASP A 143 -9.46 3.99 13.14
N GLU A 144 -8.82 4.62 14.10
CA GLU A 144 -8.93 4.25 15.51
C GLU A 144 -10.37 4.39 16.06
N GLY A 145 -11.11 5.40 15.60
CA GLY A 145 -12.49 5.65 16.02
C GLY A 145 -13.45 4.60 15.48
N ILE A 146 -13.41 4.35 14.18
CA ILE A 146 -14.22 3.33 13.50
C ILE A 146 -13.85 1.94 14.03
N GLY A 147 -12.55 1.68 14.22
CA GLY A 147 -12.06 0.39 14.72
C GLY A 147 -12.66 0.00 16.07
N LYS A 148 -12.91 0.95 16.97
CA LYS A 148 -13.55 0.71 18.28
C LYS A 148 -15.03 0.31 18.17
N SER A 149 -15.71 0.70 17.09
CA SER A 149 -17.13 0.39 16.86
C SER A 149 -17.35 -0.93 16.08
N ILE A 150 -16.29 -1.50 15.50
CA ILE A 150 -16.40 -2.76 14.74
C ILE A 150 -16.56 -3.93 15.67
N THR A 151 -17.71 -4.55 15.60
CA THR A 151 -18.07 -5.80 16.25
C THR A 151 -18.62 -6.78 15.22
N SER A 152 -18.82 -8.01 15.61
CA SER A 152 -19.43 -9.02 14.72
C SER A 152 -20.81 -8.62 14.18
N ASN A 153 -21.52 -7.72 14.86
CA ASN A 153 -22.87 -7.31 14.51
C ASN A 153 -22.93 -5.97 13.75
N THR A 154 -21.81 -5.21 13.68
CA THR A 154 -21.75 -3.90 13.03
C THR A 154 -21.07 -3.92 11.68
N ILE A 155 -20.73 -5.10 11.17
CA ILE A 155 -20.13 -5.27 9.84
C ILE A 155 -21.22 -5.15 8.77
N THR A 156 -21.27 -4.01 8.08
CA THR A 156 -22.32 -3.68 7.09
C THR A 156 -21.75 -3.33 5.71
N SER A 157 -20.46 -3.03 5.60
CA SER A 157 -19.82 -2.65 4.34
C SER A 157 -19.17 -3.86 3.66
N ASP A 158 -19.07 -3.79 2.33
CA ASP A 158 -18.51 -4.86 1.51
C ASP A 158 -17.00 -4.98 1.67
N VAL A 159 -16.30 -3.84 1.88
CA VAL A 159 -14.85 -3.79 1.98
C VAL A 159 -14.43 -2.88 3.14
N TYR A 160 -13.53 -3.37 3.97
CA TYR A 160 -12.85 -2.58 5.01
C TYR A 160 -11.37 -2.44 4.68
N ALA A 161 -10.86 -1.23 4.77
CA ALA A 161 -9.48 -0.91 4.43
C ALA A 161 -8.70 -0.43 5.66
N PHE A 162 -7.53 -0.98 5.88
CA PHE A 162 -6.58 -0.54 6.90
C PHE A 162 -5.34 0.02 6.26
N ILE A 163 -4.89 1.18 6.77
CA ILE A 163 -3.57 1.75 6.48
C ILE A 163 -2.77 1.68 7.76
N PHE A 164 -1.60 1.09 7.72
CA PHE A 164 -0.81 0.82 8.91
C PHE A 164 0.70 0.89 8.63
N ASP A 165 1.51 0.88 9.68
CA ASP A 165 2.99 0.91 9.62
C ASP A 165 3.55 2.06 8.76
N GLN A 166 2.98 3.25 8.92
CA GLN A 166 3.35 4.43 8.15
C GLN A 166 4.74 4.92 8.54
N LYS A 167 5.62 5.11 7.54
CA LYS A 167 6.98 5.63 7.70
C LYS A 167 7.26 6.67 6.62
N GLY A 168 7.92 7.77 6.99
CA GLY A 168 8.31 8.86 6.07
C GLY A 168 7.66 10.19 6.41
N LEU A 169 8.01 11.22 5.65
CA LEU A 169 7.69 12.62 5.92
C LEU A 169 6.58 13.18 5.01
N MET A 170 5.55 12.41 4.70
CA MET A 170 4.43 12.92 3.93
C MET A 170 3.19 13.10 4.83
N ALA A 171 2.65 14.29 4.91
CA ALA A 171 1.41 14.55 5.62
C ALA A 171 0.20 14.03 4.80
N GLY A 172 -0.66 13.25 5.47
CA GLY A 172 -1.92 12.77 4.91
C GLY A 172 -1.81 11.55 4.01
N VAL A 173 -2.32 10.41 4.48
CA VAL A 173 -2.56 9.23 3.65
C VAL A 173 -4.04 9.16 3.37
N GLY A 174 -4.44 9.64 2.19
CA GLY A 174 -5.77 9.38 1.64
C GLY A 174 -5.72 8.12 0.77
N ILE A 175 -6.74 7.29 0.84
CA ILE A 175 -7.03 6.34 -0.22
C ILE A 175 -7.62 7.15 -1.36
N GLN A 176 -6.79 7.53 -2.31
CA GLN A 176 -7.26 8.11 -3.56
C GLN A 176 -7.58 6.97 -4.52
N GLY A 177 -8.48 7.20 -5.47
CA GLY A 177 -8.89 6.21 -6.43
C GLY A 177 -7.69 5.44 -7.00
N SER A 178 -7.42 4.29 -6.43
CA SER A 178 -6.31 3.43 -6.84
C SER A 178 -6.86 2.28 -7.68
N LYS A 179 -6.18 2.00 -8.77
CA LYS A 179 -6.47 0.84 -9.61
C LYS A 179 -5.67 -0.36 -9.12
N ILE A 180 -6.38 -1.42 -8.79
CA ILE A 180 -5.80 -2.69 -8.37
C ILE A 180 -5.99 -3.71 -9.51
N THR A 181 -4.90 -4.30 -9.98
CA THR A 181 -4.91 -5.21 -11.12
C THR A 181 -4.17 -6.50 -10.76
N ARG A 182 -4.71 -7.64 -11.19
CA ARG A 182 -4.09 -8.94 -10.99
C ARG A 182 -2.79 -9.05 -11.79
N ILE A 183 -1.76 -9.62 -11.17
CA ILE A 183 -0.45 -9.88 -11.78
C ILE A 183 -0.07 -11.35 -11.66
N LYS A 184 0.74 -11.83 -12.59
CA LYS A 184 1.35 -13.16 -12.54
C LYS A 184 2.68 -13.08 -11.79
N LYS A 185 2.92 -14.02 -10.88
CA LYS A 185 4.14 -14.17 -10.09
C LYS A 185 4.66 -15.61 -10.16
#